data_3d0e19b28270902f13fe0dff45a90d9d
#
_entry.id   3d0e19b28270902f13fe0dff45a90d9d
#
_cell.length_a   1.000
_cell.length_b   1.000
_cell.length_c   1.000
_cell.angle_alpha   90.00
_cell.angle_beta   90.00
_cell.angle_gamma   90.00
#
_symmetry.space_group_name_H-M   'P 1'
#
loop_
_entity.id
_entity.type
_entity.pdbx_description
1 polymer ?
#
loop_
_entity_poly.entity_id
_entity_poly.type
_entity_poly.pdbx_seq_one_letter_code
_entity_poly.pdbx_strand_id
1 'polypeptide(L)'
;MKIKFNPNLSHQKDAISAVVGVFEGQETFQSNFSVASSALANEQLGLFAKNNDIGVANALSLLPEELYENTRNVQLLNGLAQTETTKQALPSLDFTIDMETGTGKTYVYLRSIFELYESYGLTKFIIVVPSVAIKEGVYKSLQITEEHFRKEYKNIQYDYFVYDSSKRDQVRNFATNDYIQIMVINIDAFSKSFTDPEKESTANLIHRTDDRLNGMKPIEFIQATNPIVIIDEPQSVASTDNRKKAIASLNPLCTFRYSATLNEDFNKLYKLDSRDAFERKLVKQIEVASLEIKDNHNQAYIKLLSVDNNKSPITAKIEIDAQTKTGKLQPRKTITVKAGTDLFEASGGRDLYEGYMINDIYCEEGSEYIDFTSRDDIIELNQAIGEVDQDTYKRLQVSATVEEHLEKELKFYRKITTGVDPMDHSKVLSKKGIKVLSLFFIDKVANYRGYTKDGVPVQGKFASWFEQEFIKQLKKPKYRVLYPSVWDKDDAGKSIINE
;
A
#
# COMPACT_ATOMS: atom_id res chain seq x y z
N MET A 1 -7.08 -13.56 -23.13
CA MET A 1 -7.29 -12.17 -23.56
C MET A 1 -5.94 -11.47 -23.50
N LYS A 2 -5.37 -10.98 -24.62
CA LYS A 2 -4.10 -10.24 -24.62
C LYS A 2 -4.40 -8.78 -24.31
N ILE A 3 -3.69 -8.20 -23.35
CA ILE A 3 -3.76 -6.77 -23.05
C ILE A 3 -3.05 -6.02 -24.16
N LYS A 4 -3.69 -4.99 -24.70
CA LYS A 4 -3.08 -4.09 -25.67
C LYS A 4 -2.64 -2.83 -24.96
N PHE A 5 -1.36 -2.53 -25.01
CA PHE A 5 -0.80 -1.30 -24.48
C PHE A 5 -0.79 -0.20 -25.55
N ASN A 6 -1.08 1.03 -25.14
CA ASN A 6 -0.95 2.19 -26.00
C ASN A 6 0.32 2.97 -25.61
N PRO A 7 1.38 2.95 -26.43
CA PRO A 7 2.64 3.61 -26.10
C PRO A 7 2.56 5.15 -26.25
N ASN A 8 1.44 5.68 -26.74
CA ASN A 8 1.29 7.08 -27.12
C ASN A 8 0.43 7.92 -26.15
N LEU A 9 0.27 7.46 -24.91
CA LEU A 9 -0.43 8.24 -23.89
C LEU A 9 0.45 9.43 -23.45
N SER A 10 -0.03 10.67 -23.64
CA SER A 10 0.75 11.89 -23.42
C SER A 10 1.33 11.94 -22.00
N HIS A 11 0.48 11.79 -20.98
CA HIS A 11 0.91 11.86 -19.58
C HIS A 11 2.00 10.84 -19.21
N GLN A 12 2.01 9.67 -19.87
CA GLN A 12 3.06 8.67 -19.67
C GLN A 12 4.35 9.06 -20.39
N LYS A 13 4.22 9.57 -21.60
CA LYS A 13 5.38 10.11 -22.36
C LYS A 13 6.03 11.27 -21.65
N ASP A 14 5.24 12.21 -21.13
CA ASP A 14 5.74 13.39 -20.40
C ASP A 14 6.53 12.94 -19.17
N ALA A 15 6.00 11.97 -18.40
CA ALA A 15 6.69 11.40 -17.24
C ALA A 15 8.01 10.68 -17.61
N ILE A 16 7.99 9.89 -18.69
CA ILE A 16 9.18 9.20 -19.19
C ILE A 16 10.23 10.20 -19.69
N SER A 17 9.82 11.20 -20.48
CA SER A 17 10.70 12.25 -20.96
C SER A 17 11.32 13.05 -19.81
N ALA A 18 10.59 13.25 -18.71
CA ALA A 18 11.12 13.89 -17.52
C ALA A 18 12.25 13.08 -16.87
N VAL A 19 12.13 11.74 -16.84
CA VAL A 19 13.17 10.84 -16.31
C VAL A 19 14.40 10.83 -17.22
N VAL A 20 14.19 10.71 -18.52
CA VAL A 20 15.29 10.66 -19.51
C VAL A 20 16.01 12.02 -19.58
N GLY A 21 15.28 13.13 -19.55
CA GLY A 21 15.82 14.49 -19.67
C GLY A 21 16.79 14.90 -18.56
N VAL A 22 16.76 14.23 -17.40
CA VAL A 22 17.78 14.47 -16.34
C VAL A 22 19.20 14.18 -16.84
N PHE A 23 19.35 13.22 -17.74
CA PHE A 23 20.63 12.79 -18.28
C PHE A 23 20.95 13.37 -19.67
N GLU A 24 20.31 14.46 -20.06
CA GLU A 24 20.61 15.13 -21.34
C GLU A 24 22.10 15.47 -21.42
N GLY A 25 22.76 15.12 -22.53
CA GLY A 25 24.21 15.25 -22.71
C GLY A 25 25.04 14.10 -22.19
N GLN A 26 24.42 13.10 -21.52
CA GLN A 26 25.15 11.89 -21.08
C GLN A 26 25.64 11.10 -22.30
N GLU A 27 26.95 10.86 -22.36
CA GLU A 27 27.50 9.96 -23.37
C GLU A 27 27.18 8.50 -23.06
N THR A 28 27.03 7.68 -24.11
CA THR A 28 26.85 6.24 -23.97
C THR A 28 28.14 5.63 -23.46
N PHE A 29 28.20 5.34 -22.18
CA PHE A 29 29.36 4.86 -21.51
C PHE A 29 29.04 3.72 -20.54
N GLN A 30 29.81 2.64 -20.63
CA GLN A 30 29.77 1.52 -19.69
C GLN A 30 31.14 1.33 -19.07
N SER A 31 31.21 1.31 -17.74
CA SER A 31 32.44 0.98 -17.04
C SER A 31 32.54 -0.53 -16.83
N ASN A 32 33.71 -1.11 -17.15
CA ASN A 32 34.01 -2.48 -16.79
C ASN A 32 34.74 -2.50 -15.44
N PHE A 33 34.44 -3.46 -14.60
CA PHE A 33 35.04 -3.62 -13.29
C PHE A 33 35.34 -5.09 -12.97
N SER A 34 36.34 -5.34 -12.11
CA SER A 34 36.54 -6.64 -11.47
C SER A 34 36.12 -6.51 -10.01
N VAL A 35 35.29 -7.42 -9.51
CA VAL A 35 35.00 -7.48 -8.08
C VAL A 35 36.18 -8.22 -7.42
N ALA A 36 37.08 -7.47 -6.78
CA ALA A 36 38.17 -8.04 -6.01
C ALA A 36 37.69 -8.27 -4.56
N SER A 37 37.85 -9.49 -4.05
CA SER A 37 37.63 -9.78 -2.64
C SER A 37 38.66 -9.02 -1.79
N SER A 38 38.19 -8.25 -0.82
CA SER A 38 39.05 -7.61 0.20
C SER A 38 39.85 -8.63 1.04
N ALA A 39 39.44 -9.90 1.04
CA ALA A 39 40.15 -11.00 1.69
C ALA A 39 41.36 -11.52 0.90
N LEU A 40 41.53 -11.14 -0.39
CA LEU A 40 42.60 -11.59 -1.27
C LEU A 40 43.71 -10.54 -1.48
N ALA A 41 43.79 -9.53 -0.62
CA ALA A 41 44.87 -8.54 -0.65
C ALA A 41 46.25 -9.11 -0.26
N ASN A 42 46.39 -10.42 -0.12
CA ASN A 42 47.73 -11.07 0.02
C ASN A 42 48.31 -11.35 -1.37
N GLU A 43 49.39 -10.67 -1.68
CA GLU A 43 50.11 -10.62 -2.94
C GLU A 43 50.51 -11.97 -3.58
N GLN A 44 50.24 -13.12 -2.95
CA GLN A 44 50.65 -14.43 -3.45
C GLN A 44 49.59 -15.17 -4.30
N LEU A 45 48.37 -14.67 -4.40
CA LEU A 45 47.28 -15.32 -5.18
C LEU A 45 47.06 -14.73 -6.58
N GLY A 46 47.80 -13.71 -6.96
CA GLY A 46 47.71 -13.05 -8.27
C GLY A 46 48.06 -13.93 -9.49
N LEU A 47 48.65 -15.11 -9.29
CA LEU A 47 48.98 -16.03 -10.39
C LEU A 47 47.89 -17.04 -10.75
N PHE A 48 46.86 -17.20 -9.93
CA PHE A 48 45.76 -18.15 -10.15
C PHE A 48 44.41 -17.51 -10.49
N ALA A 49 44.27 -16.17 -10.48
CA ALA A 49 43.07 -15.45 -10.90
C ALA A 49 43.00 -15.36 -12.43
N LYS A 50 42.95 -16.51 -13.11
CA LYS A 50 42.81 -16.58 -14.57
C LYS A 50 41.35 -16.43 -15.07
N ASN A 51 40.39 -16.22 -14.19
CA ASN A 51 39.04 -15.83 -14.56
C ASN A 51 38.69 -14.56 -13.80
N ASN A 52 39.17 -13.42 -14.26
CA ASN A 52 38.65 -12.13 -13.86
C ASN A 52 37.20 -12.05 -14.36
N ASP A 53 36.24 -12.28 -13.49
CA ASP A 53 34.85 -11.96 -13.78
C ASP A 53 34.79 -10.44 -13.93
N ILE A 54 34.72 -9.98 -15.17
CA ILE A 54 34.55 -8.58 -15.49
C ILE A 54 33.07 -8.29 -15.39
N GLY A 55 32.69 -7.42 -14.46
CA GLY A 55 31.34 -6.89 -14.34
C GLY A 55 31.14 -5.63 -15.18
N VAL A 56 29.88 -5.27 -15.40
CA VAL A 56 29.50 -4.06 -16.13
C VAL A 56 28.70 -3.15 -15.19
N ALA A 57 29.11 -1.89 -15.07
CA ALA A 57 28.45 -0.89 -14.24
C ALA A 57 27.82 0.24 -15.07
N ASN A 58 26.77 0.83 -14.55
CA ASN A 58 26.33 2.14 -15.01
C ASN A 58 27.38 3.21 -14.61
N ALA A 59 27.56 4.20 -15.46
CA ALA A 59 28.45 5.32 -15.21
C ALA A 59 27.82 6.63 -15.69
N LEU A 60 28.14 7.71 -14.97
CA LEU A 60 27.80 9.08 -15.38
C LEU A 60 29.04 9.78 -15.92
N SER A 61 28.91 10.43 -17.08
CA SER A 61 29.87 11.35 -17.62
C SER A 61 29.55 12.81 -17.32
N LEU A 62 28.30 13.09 -16.96
CA LEU A 62 27.80 14.42 -16.64
C LEU A 62 28.41 14.96 -15.34
N LEU A 63 28.73 16.25 -15.35
CA LEU A 63 29.15 16.98 -14.16
C LEU A 63 27.93 17.26 -13.24
N PRO A 64 28.16 17.47 -11.94
CA PRO A 64 27.07 17.81 -10.99
C PRO A 64 26.27 19.05 -11.42
N GLU A 65 26.93 20.05 -12.02
CA GLU A 65 26.31 21.27 -12.52
C GLU A 65 25.39 21.01 -13.70
N GLU A 66 25.78 20.10 -14.61
CA GLU A 66 24.97 19.73 -15.78
C GLU A 66 23.72 18.96 -15.34
N LEU A 67 23.84 18.02 -14.40
CA LEU A 67 22.70 17.32 -13.80
C LEU A 67 21.75 18.29 -13.09
N TYR A 68 22.29 19.31 -12.43
CA TYR A 68 21.51 20.35 -11.78
C TYR A 68 20.72 21.17 -12.80
N GLU A 69 21.35 21.63 -13.86
CA GLU A 69 20.69 22.40 -14.92
C GLU A 69 19.64 21.56 -15.66
N ASN A 70 19.96 20.33 -16.03
CA ASN A 70 19.02 19.41 -16.66
C ASN A 70 17.77 19.20 -15.79
N THR A 71 17.98 18.97 -14.50
CA THR A 71 16.86 18.78 -13.56
C THR A 71 15.97 20.02 -13.51
N ARG A 72 16.54 21.21 -13.44
CA ARG A 72 15.78 22.46 -13.43
C ARG A 72 15.03 22.70 -14.74
N ASN A 73 15.65 22.36 -15.86
CA ASN A 73 15.01 22.47 -17.18
C ASN A 73 13.81 21.50 -17.26
N VAL A 74 13.94 20.27 -16.82
CA VAL A 74 12.83 19.29 -16.73
C VAL A 74 11.72 19.83 -15.82
N GLN A 75 12.06 20.36 -14.67
CA GLN A 75 11.09 20.97 -13.75
C GLN A 75 10.34 22.14 -14.39
N LEU A 76 11.05 23.02 -15.06
CA LEU A 76 10.46 24.17 -15.77
C LEU A 76 9.49 23.71 -16.86
N LEU A 77 9.89 22.74 -17.69
CA LEU A 77 9.04 22.19 -18.76
C LEU A 77 7.76 21.55 -18.22
N ASN A 78 7.82 20.98 -17.02
CA ASN A 78 6.66 20.37 -16.34
C ASN A 78 5.91 21.34 -15.42
N GLY A 79 6.23 22.65 -15.44
CA GLY A 79 5.55 23.65 -14.62
C GLY A 79 5.75 23.48 -13.13
N LEU A 80 6.87 22.89 -12.71
CA LEU A 80 7.22 22.64 -11.32
C LEU A 80 8.16 23.72 -10.77
N ALA A 81 8.16 23.87 -9.44
CA ALA A 81 9.16 24.66 -8.76
C ALA A 81 10.55 24.06 -9.00
N GLN A 82 11.48 24.91 -9.42
CA GLN A 82 12.85 24.48 -9.68
C GLN A 82 13.60 24.23 -8.36
N THR A 83 14.39 23.17 -8.33
CA THR A 83 15.32 22.91 -7.22
C THR A 83 16.33 24.05 -7.12
N GLU A 84 16.48 24.64 -5.94
CA GLU A 84 17.41 25.71 -5.67
C GLU A 84 18.52 25.24 -4.71
N THR A 85 19.74 25.58 -5.02
CA THR A 85 20.90 25.33 -4.16
C THR A 85 21.99 26.36 -4.43
N THR A 86 22.71 26.73 -3.38
CA THR A 86 23.82 27.68 -3.48
C THR A 86 25.08 27.07 -4.12
N LYS A 87 25.15 25.74 -4.25
CA LYS A 87 26.31 25.01 -4.77
C LYS A 87 26.22 24.64 -6.25
N GLN A 88 25.15 25.00 -6.94
CA GLN A 88 24.87 24.60 -8.32
C GLN A 88 24.98 23.08 -8.54
N ALA A 89 24.67 22.29 -7.52
CA ALA A 89 24.65 20.86 -7.55
C ALA A 89 23.43 20.35 -6.81
N LEU A 90 22.87 19.22 -7.24
CA LEU A 90 21.69 18.63 -6.59
C LEU A 90 22.06 18.17 -5.16
N PRO A 91 21.15 18.36 -4.18
CA PRO A 91 21.38 17.91 -2.81
C PRO A 91 21.49 16.38 -2.71
N SER A 92 20.84 15.67 -3.61
CA SER A 92 20.96 14.23 -3.81
C SER A 92 20.55 13.87 -5.24
N LEU A 93 20.97 12.68 -5.71
CA LEU A 93 20.49 12.11 -6.97
C LEU A 93 19.22 11.25 -6.76
N ASP A 94 18.36 11.73 -5.87
CA ASP A 94 17.01 11.22 -5.68
C ASP A 94 16.02 12.09 -6.44
N PHE A 95 15.16 11.46 -7.20
CA PHE A 95 14.16 12.13 -8.05
C PHE A 95 12.76 11.60 -7.77
N THR A 96 11.77 12.47 -7.82
CA THR A 96 10.38 12.15 -7.56
C THR A 96 9.52 12.26 -8.80
N ILE A 97 8.74 11.24 -9.09
CA ILE A 97 7.73 11.19 -10.12
C ILE A 97 6.37 10.94 -9.43
N ASP A 98 5.56 11.99 -9.39
CA ASP A 98 4.26 11.98 -8.74
C ASP A 98 3.19 11.67 -9.79
N MET A 99 2.55 10.51 -9.66
CA MET A 99 1.52 10.05 -10.60
C MET A 99 0.37 9.40 -9.84
N GLU A 100 -0.85 9.85 -10.12
CA GLU A 100 -2.07 9.30 -9.51
C GLU A 100 -2.22 7.80 -9.74
N THR A 101 -2.85 7.13 -8.78
CA THR A 101 -3.14 5.70 -8.86
C THR A 101 -4.01 5.37 -10.07
N GLY A 102 -3.65 4.32 -10.81
CA GLY A 102 -4.38 3.91 -12.02
C GLY A 102 -3.97 4.62 -13.31
N THR A 103 -3.03 5.58 -13.29
CA THR A 103 -2.52 6.27 -14.48
C THR A 103 -1.39 5.52 -15.20
N GLY A 104 -0.93 4.40 -14.63
CA GLY A 104 0.07 3.52 -15.25
C GLY A 104 1.49 3.72 -14.76
N LYS A 105 1.71 4.08 -13.49
CA LYS A 105 3.06 4.21 -12.87
C LYS A 105 4.00 3.07 -13.24
N THR A 106 3.54 1.83 -13.05
CA THR A 106 4.33 0.62 -13.35
C THR A 106 4.79 0.59 -14.80
N TYR A 107 3.91 0.89 -15.75
CA TYR A 107 4.28 0.97 -17.16
C TYR A 107 5.31 2.07 -17.43
N VAL A 108 5.14 3.24 -16.79
CA VAL A 108 6.05 4.38 -16.96
C VAL A 108 7.46 4.02 -16.50
N TYR A 109 7.63 3.51 -15.27
CA TYR A 109 8.99 3.19 -14.82
C TYR A 109 9.61 1.99 -15.57
N LEU A 110 8.83 1.00 -15.98
CA LEU A 110 9.35 -0.08 -16.82
C LEU A 110 9.81 0.45 -18.17
N ARG A 111 9.02 1.32 -18.80
CA ARG A 111 9.39 1.94 -20.07
C ARG A 111 10.58 2.87 -19.94
N SER A 112 10.69 3.62 -18.85
CA SER A 112 11.86 4.48 -18.59
C SER A 112 13.19 3.69 -18.58
N ILE A 113 13.18 2.42 -18.15
CA ILE A 113 14.36 1.54 -18.21
C ILE A 113 14.85 1.39 -19.64
N PHE A 114 13.93 1.11 -20.58
CA PHE A 114 14.29 0.93 -22.01
C PHE A 114 14.72 2.24 -22.66
N GLU A 115 14.05 3.35 -22.34
CA GLU A 115 14.42 4.67 -22.88
C GLU A 115 15.80 5.14 -22.36
N LEU A 116 16.12 4.89 -21.09
CA LEU A 116 17.44 5.16 -20.50
C LEU A 116 18.54 4.30 -21.14
N TYR A 117 18.23 3.05 -21.46
CA TYR A 117 19.16 2.20 -22.20
C TYR A 117 19.35 2.68 -23.65
N GLU A 118 18.28 2.97 -24.38
CA GLU A 118 18.35 3.41 -25.78
C GLU A 118 19.08 4.75 -25.93
N SER A 119 18.86 5.68 -24.97
CA SER A 119 19.49 7.00 -25.01
C SER A 119 20.92 7.02 -24.49
N TYR A 120 21.22 6.25 -23.43
CA TYR A 120 22.46 6.42 -22.66
C TYR A 120 23.20 5.11 -22.37
N GLY A 121 22.70 3.97 -22.80
CA GLY A 121 23.35 2.67 -22.60
C GLY A 121 23.32 2.17 -21.14
N LEU A 122 22.46 2.70 -20.27
CA LEU A 122 22.34 2.29 -18.88
C LEU A 122 21.69 0.90 -18.79
N THR A 123 22.31 -0.05 -18.07
CA THR A 123 21.94 -1.47 -18.12
C THR A 123 21.51 -2.08 -16.79
N LYS A 124 21.81 -1.47 -15.64
CA LYS A 124 21.58 -2.05 -14.32
C LYS A 124 20.48 -1.33 -13.57
N PHE A 125 19.37 -2.03 -13.31
CA PHE A 125 18.18 -1.48 -12.68
C PHE A 125 17.69 -2.35 -11.54
N ILE A 126 17.31 -1.74 -10.43
CA ILE A 126 16.72 -2.43 -9.27
C ILE A 126 15.39 -1.80 -8.93
N ILE A 127 14.35 -2.59 -8.91
CA ILE A 127 13.01 -2.15 -8.48
C ILE A 127 12.78 -2.61 -7.04
N VAL A 128 12.73 -1.65 -6.12
CA VAL A 128 12.50 -1.90 -4.69
C VAL A 128 11.04 -1.72 -4.36
N VAL A 129 10.46 -2.73 -3.74
CA VAL A 129 9.02 -2.78 -3.42
C VAL A 129 8.78 -3.03 -1.92
N PRO A 130 7.62 -2.56 -1.35
CA PRO A 130 7.37 -2.66 0.07
C PRO A 130 6.88 -4.04 0.54
N SER A 131 6.28 -4.84 -0.35
CA SER A 131 5.64 -6.10 0.04
C SER A 131 5.76 -7.20 -1.01
N VAL A 132 5.53 -8.44 -0.58
CA VAL A 132 5.52 -9.61 -1.47
C VAL A 132 4.41 -9.48 -2.52
N ALA A 133 3.23 -8.96 -2.16
CA ALA A 133 2.12 -8.79 -3.09
C ALA A 133 2.46 -7.82 -4.23
N ILE A 134 3.09 -6.67 -3.90
CA ILE A 134 3.53 -5.69 -4.90
C ILE A 134 4.67 -6.27 -5.74
N LYS A 135 5.59 -7.03 -5.13
CA LYS A 135 6.66 -7.74 -5.84
C LYS A 135 6.13 -8.66 -6.93
N GLU A 136 5.14 -9.49 -6.59
CA GLU A 136 4.48 -10.37 -7.56
C GLU A 136 3.72 -9.58 -8.64
N GLY A 137 3.11 -8.45 -8.26
CA GLY A 137 2.44 -7.54 -9.19
C GLY A 137 3.41 -6.92 -10.23
N VAL A 138 4.57 -6.45 -9.78
CA VAL A 138 5.62 -5.91 -10.66
C VAL A 138 6.18 -7.00 -11.58
N TYR A 139 6.48 -8.18 -11.03
CA TYR A 139 6.96 -9.31 -11.81
C TYR A 139 5.94 -9.73 -12.88
N LYS A 140 4.67 -9.77 -12.51
CA LYS A 140 3.58 -10.05 -13.47
C LYS A 140 3.47 -8.96 -14.54
N SER A 141 3.69 -7.71 -14.18
CA SER A 141 3.69 -6.60 -15.14
C SER A 141 4.84 -6.74 -16.14
N LEU A 142 6.06 -7.11 -15.70
CA LEU A 142 7.18 -7.43 -16.59
C LEU A 142 6.82 -8.53 -17.59
N GLN A 143 6.20 -9.63 -17.14
CA GLN A 143 5.75 -10.72 -18.00
C GLN A 143 4.69 -10.29 -19.03
N ILE A 144 3.70 -9.49 -18.59
CA ILE A 144 2.59 -9.07 -19.46
C ILE A 144 3.08 -8.06 -20.50
N THR A 145 4.03 -7.21 -20.17
CA THR A 145 4.57 -6.16 -21.04
C THR A 145 5.72 -6.67 -21.93
N GLU A 146 6.21 -7.89 -21.73
CA GLU A 146 7.38 -8.41 -22.43
C GLU A 146 7.23 -8.37 -23.97
N GLU A 147 6.14 -8.93 -24.51
CA GLU A 147 5.88 -8.93 -25.95
C GLU A 147 5.75 -7.49 -26.50
N HIS A 148 5.17 -6.59 -25.69
CA HIS A 148 4.99 -5.19 -26.06
C HIS A 148 6.33 -4.47 -26.15
N PHE A 149 7.18 -4.57 -25.12
CA PHE A 149 8.50 -3.91 -25.12
C PHE A 149 9.46 -4.50 -26.12
N ARG A 150 9.46 -5.83 -26.34
CA ARG A 150 10.25 -6.44 -27.43
C ARG A 150 9.89 -5.87 -28.79
N LYS A 151 8.61 -5.62 -29.05
CA LYS A 151 8.16 -5.02 -30.31
C LYS A 151 8.54 -3.54 -30.40
N GLU A 152 8.33 -2.77 -29.34
CA GLU A 152 8.56 -1.32 -29.31
C GLU A 152 10.06 -1.00 -29.45
N TYR A 153 10.93 -1.78 -28.81
CA TYR A 153 12.39 -1.58 -28.76
C TYR A 153 13.18 -2.57 -29.64
N LYS A 154 12.62 -3.01 -30.78
CA LYS A 154 13.30 -3.80 -31.82
C LYS A 154 14.04 -5.03 -31.28
N ASN A 155 13.43 -5.74 -30.32
CA ASN A 155 13.97 -6.93 -29.67
C ASN A 155 15.29 -6.69 -28.89
N ILE A 156 15.46 -5.54 -28.26
CA ILE A 156 16.55 -5.31 -27.31
C ILE A 156 16.62 -6.46 -26.30
N GLN A 157 17.81 -6.97 -26.07
CA GLN A 157 18.05 -8.03 -25.11
C GLN A 157 17.91 -7.48 -23.68
N TYR A 158 17.13 -8.15 -22.85
CA TYR A 158 17.00 -7.86 -21.43
C TYR A 158 16.59 -9.08 -20.65
N ASP A 159 17.02 -9.13 -19.38
CA ASP A 159 16.60 -10.13 -18.41
C ASP A 159 15.99 -9.46 -17.18
N TYR A 160 15.07 -10.15 -16.55
CA TYR A 160 14.49 -9.72 -15.29
C TYR A 160 14.28 -10.90 -14.35
N PHE A 161 14.49 -10.67 -13.07
CA PHE A 161 14.28 -11.68 -12.05
C PHE A 161 13.83 -11.07 -10.72
N VAL A 162 13.21 -11.91 -9.90
CA VAL A 162 12.92 -11.58 -8.50
C VAL A 162 14.09 -12.07 -7.66
N TYR A 163 14.65 -11.18 -6.84
CA TYR A 163 15.71 -11.56 -5.92
C TYR A 163 15.28 -12.70 -5.01
N ASP A 164 16.06 -13.77 -5.03
CA ASP A 164 15.90 -14.95 -4.21
C ASP A 164 17.26 -15.31 -3.61
N SER A 165 17.37 -15.26 -2.30
CA SER A 165 18.61 -15.54 -1.57
C SER A 165 19.15 -16.96 -1.80
N SER A 166 18.36 -17.90 -2.32
CA SER A 166 18.79 -19.24 -2.69
C SER A 166 19.47 -19.31 -4.07
N LYS A 167 19.22 -18.30 -4.93
CA LYS A 167 19.68 -18.25 -6.35
C LYS A 167 20.79 -17.22 -6.55
N ARG A 168 21.95 -17.45 -5.93
CA ARG A 168 23.08 -16.50 -5.92
C ARG A 168 23.67 -16.22 -7.28
N ASP A 169 23.61 -17.19 -8.19
CA ASP A 169 24.08 -17.02 -9.57
C ASP A 169 23.36 -15.90 -10.32
N GLN A 170 22.11 -15.60 -9.95
CA GLN A 170 21.36 -14.49 -10.55
C GLN A 170 21.98 -13.13 -10.22
N VAL A 171 22.52 -12.94 -9.00
CA VAL A 171 23.19 -11.70 -8.62
C VAL A 171 24.52 -11.54 -9.35
N ARG A 172 25.25 -12.64 -9.54
CA ARG A 172 26.47 -12.64 -10.35
C ARG A 172 26.16 -12.29 -11.81
N ASN A 173 25.16 -12.94 -12.43
CA ASN A 173 24.72 -12.65 -13.78
C ASN A 173 24.24 -11.21 -13.93
N PHE A 174 23.53 -10.67 -12.93
CA PHE A 174 23.14 -9.27 -12.88
C PHE A 174 24.35 -8.33 -13.00
N ALA A 175 25.45 -8.65 -12.33
CA ALA A 175 26.66 -7.84 -12.36
C ALA A 175 27.47 -8.01 -13.66
N THR A 176 27.52 -9.23 -14.22
CA THR A 176 28.46 -9.55 -15.33
C THR A 176 27.89 -9.33 -16.72
N ASN A 177 26.57 -9.44 -16.92
CA ASN A 177 25.96 -9.24 -18.23
C ASN A 177 26.01 -7.77 -18.66
N ASP A 178 26.22 -7.51 -19.93
CA ASP A 178 26.38 -6.18 -20.55
C ASP A 178 25.08 -5.60 -21.15
N TYR A 179 23.99 -6.34 -21.06
CA TYR A 179 22.64 -5.91 -21.52
C TYR A 179 21.72 -5.60 -20.32
N ILE A 180 20.53 -5.09 -20.59
CA ILE A 180 19.60 -4.66 -19.56
C ILE A 180 19.32 -5.79 -18.55
N GLN A 181 19.60 -5.52 -17.29
CA GLN A 181 19.32 -6.38 -16.16
C GLN A 181 18.38 -5.69 -15.17
N ILE A 182 17.24 -6.30 -14.88
CA ILE A 182 16.22 -5.77 -13.98
C ILE A 182 16.04 -6.73 -12.80
N MET A 183 16.40 -6.28 -11.60
CA MET A 183 16.19 -7.02 -10.37
C MET A 183 15.02 -6.45 -9.59
N VAL A 184 14.02 -7.26 -9.25
CA VAL A 184 12.91 -6.88 -8.36
C VAL A 184 13.19 -7.41 -6.96
N ILE A 185 13.27 -6.53 -5.97
CA ILE A 185 13.63 -6.90 -4.60
C ILE A 185 12.68 -6.25 -3.57
N ASN A 186 12.31 -7.01 -2.54
CA ASN A 186 11.58 -6.47 -1.40
C ASN A 186 12.56 -5.78 -0.44
N ILE A 187 12.18 -4.63 0.12
CA ILE A 187 13.00 -3.91 1.10
C ILE A 187 13.43 -4.78 2.29
N ASP A 188 12.58 -5.68 2.75
CA ASP A 188 12.88 -6.56 3.89
C ASP A 188 13.96 -7.61 3.57
N ALA A 189 14.30 -7.84 2.29
CA ALA A 189 15.35 -8.77 1.89
C ALA A 189 16.77 -8.24 2.13
N PHE A 190 16.94 -6.93 2.35
CA PHE A 190 18.25 -6.31 2.55
C PHE A 190 18.30 -5.22 3.63
N SER A 191 17.18 -4.94 4.31
CA SER A 191 17.11 -3.88 5.33
C SER A 191 17.83 -4.24 6.64
N LYS A 192 18.12 -5.52 6.89
CA LYS A 192 18.84 -5.99 8.05
C LYS A 192 20.29 -6.24 7.69
N SER A 193 21.16 -5.27 7.95
CA SER A 193 22.59 -5.37 7.86
C SER A 193 23.23 -5.57 9.24
N PHE A 194 24.51 -5.84 9.29
CA PHE A 194 25.30 -5.97 10.52
C PHE A 194 26.53 -5.06 10.47
N THR A 195 26.92 -4.54 11.62
CA THR A 195 28.15 -3.77 11.79
C THR A 195 29.24 -4.55 12.53
N ASP A 196 28.83 -5.60 13.27
CA ASP A 196 29.68 -6.46 14.07
C ASP A 196 29.72 -7.86 13.44
N PRO A 197 30.89 -8.37 13.01
CA PRO A 197 31.00 -9.70 12.37
C PRO A 197 30.41 -10.84 13.19
N GLU A 198 30.41 -10.76 14.51
CA GLU A 198 29.81 -11.78 15.38
C GLU A 198 28.28 -11.85 15.23
N LYS A 199 27.66 -10.79 14.69
CA LYS A 199 26.21 -10.69 14.44
C LYS A 199 25.82 -11.02 13.00
N GLU A 200 26.72 -11.53 12.18
CA GLU A 200 26.44 -11.87 10.78
C GLU A 200 25.21 -12.75 10.63
N SER A 201 24.99 -13.69 11.55
CA SER A 201 23.83 -14.57 11.55
C SER A 201 22.46 -13.87 11.67
N THR A 202 22.43 -12.62 12.13
CA THR A 202 21.21 -11.80 12.24
C THR A 202 20.91 -10.97 11.01
N ALA A 203 21.90 -10.81 10.10
CA ALA A 203 21.76 -10.05 8.88
C ALA A 203 20.93 -10.79 7.81
N ASN A 204 20.41 -10.04 6.83
CA ASN A 204 19.88 -10.65 5.62
C ASN A 204 21.01 -11.39 4.85
N LEU A 205 20.65 -12.46 4.14
CA LEU A 205 21.63 -13.29 3.40
C LEU A 205 22.44 -12.50 2.35
N ILE A 206 21.87 -11.42 1.81
CA ILE A 206 22.55 -10.53 0.87
C ILE A 206 23.78 -9.85 1.47
N HIS A 207 23.82 -9.68 2.79
CA HIS A 207 24.93 -9.07 3.55
C HIS A 207 25.88 -10.09 4.18
N ARG A 208 25.68 -11.39 3.92
CA ARG A 208 26.53 -12.46 4.45
C ARG A 208 27.53 -12.92 3.41
N THR A 209 28.68 -13.35 3.88
CA THR A 209 29.70 -13.99 3.03
C THR A 209 29.16 -15.29 2.44
N ASP A 210 29.57 -15.62 1.22
CA ASP A 210 29.12 -16.79 0.50
C ASP A 210 30.29 -17.48 -0.22
N ASP A 211 30.53 -18.74 0.12
CA ASP A 211 31.60 -19.53 -0.49
C ASP A 211 31.44 -19.73 -2.00
N ARG A 212 30.18 -19.74 -2.51
CA ARG A 212 29.88 -19.86 -3.94
C ARG A 212 30.22 -18.56 -4.72
N LEU A 213 30.35 -17.46 -4.00
CA LEU A 213 30.80 -16.17 -4.52
C LEU A 213 32.24 -15.85 -4.12
N ASN A 214 33.08 -16.89 -3.95
CA ASN A 214 34.48 -16.76 -3.54
C ASN A 214 34.65 -16.01 -2.20
N GLY A 215 33.77 -16.19 -1.25
CA GLY A 215 33.79 -15.52 0.04
C GLY A 215 33.31 -14.07 0.03
N MET A 216 32.75 -13.61 -1.07
CA MET A 216 32.19 -12.26 -1.19
C MET A 216 30.70 -12.25 -0.79
N LYS A 217 30.21 -11.07 -0.48
CA LYS A 217 28.79 -10.85 -0.17
C LYS A 217 28.02 -10.54 -1.45
N PRO A 218 26.81 -11.08 -1.64
CA PRO A 218 25.98 -10.74 -2.79
C PRO A 218 25.78 -9.24 -3.01
N ILE A 219 25.70 -8.45 -1.91
CA ILE A 219 25.54 -7.00 -1.98
C ILE A 219 26.73 -6.31 -2.66
N GLU A 220 27.96 -6.84 -2.54
CA GLU A 220 29.16 -6.25 -3.13
C GLU A 220 29.11 -6.29 -4.67
N PHE A 221 28.54 -7.35 -5.24
CA PHE A 221 28.29 -7.43 -6.69
C PHE A 221 27.29 -6.35 -7.14
N ILE A 222 26.22 -6.15 -6.35
CA ILE A 222 25.21 -5.14 -6.65
C ILE A 222 25.81 -3.73 -6.57
N GLN A 223 26.53 -3.43 -5.49
CA GLN A 223 27.19 -2.13 -5.26
C GLN A 223 28.13 -1.75 -6.40
N ALA A 224 28.90 -2.73 -6.89
CA ALA A 224 29.84 -2.51 -7.97
C ALA A 224 29.16 -2.14 -9.30
N THR A 225 27.89 -2.47 -9.49
CA THR A 225 27.16 -2.14 -10.73
C THR A 225 26.64 -0.71 -10.80
N ASN A 226 26.70 0.07 -9.72
CA ASN A 226 26.08 1.40 -9.61
C ASN A 226 24.65 1.41 -10.19
N PRO A 227 23.72 0.63 -9.64
CA PRO A 227 22.42 0.44 -10.27
C PRO A 227 21.56 1.71 -10.20
N ILE A 228 20.69 1.91 -11.18
CA ILE A 228 19.57 2.85 -11.02
C ILE A 228 18.50 2.16 -10.17
N VAL A 229 18.17 2.77 -9.04
CA VAL A 229 17.17 2.26 -8.13
C VAL A 229 15.81 2.91 -8.40
N ILE A 230 14.79 2.11 -8.63
CA ILE A 230 13.41 2.53 -8.79
C ILE A 230 12.64 2.09 -7.54
N ILE A 231 11.98 3.03 -6.87
CA ILE A 231 11.19 2.75 -5.67
C ILE A 231 9.72 2.95 -6.00
N ASP A 232 8.96 1.87 -5.90
CA ASP A 232 7.51 1.92 -6.00
C ASP A 232 6.89 2.08 -4.61
N GLU A 233 6.04 3.11 -4.43
CA GLU A 233 5.42 3.51 -3.16
C GLU A 233 6.46 3.82 -2.05
N PRO A 234 7.30 4.84 -2.21
CA PRO A 234 8.41 5.17 -1.31
C PRO A 234 8.00 5.44 0.14
N GLN A 235 6.78 5.93 0.40
CA GLN A 235 6.25 6.12 1.75
C GLN A 235 6.19 4.81 2.55
N SER A 236 6.05 3.68 1.87
CA SER A 236 6.05 2.35 2.48
C SER A 236 7.44 1.70 2.50
N VAL A 237 8.26 1.97 1.49
CA VAL A 237 9.61 1.40 1.33
C VAL A 237 10.62 2.13 2.20
N ALA A 238 10.65 3.48 2.17
CA ALA A 238 11.62 4.32 2.85
C ALA A 238 11.07 4.95 4.14
N SER A 239 10.18 4.26 4.84
CA SER A 239 9.43 4.75 6.00
C SER A 239 10.27 4.98 7.26
N THR A 240 11.48 4.44 7.34
CA THR A 240 12.39 4.56 8.48
C THR A 240 13.82 4.85 8.03
N ASP A 241 14.62 5.47 8.91
CA ASP A 241 16.03 5.77 8.63
C ASP A 241 16.85 4.51 8.30
N ASN A 242 16.55 3.38 8.94
CA ASN A 242 17.21 2.11 8.63
C ASN A 242 16.92 1.64 7.21
N ARG A 243 15.68 1.80 6.72
CA ARG A 243 15.31 1.47 5.36
C ARG A 243 15.94 2.44 4.34
N LYS A 244 16.02 3.74 4.67
CA LYS A 244 16.75 4.73 3.86
C LYS A 244 18.23 4.36 3.73
N LYS A 245 18.88 3.99 4.84
CA LYS A 245 20.27 3.49 4.84
C LYS A 245 20.45 2.20 4.04
N ALA A 246 19.47 1.30 4.12
CA ALA A 246 19.50 0.07 3.34
C ALA A 246 19.44 0.36 1.82
N ILE A 247 18.59 1.28 1.37
CA ILE A 247 18.55 1.71 -0.03
C ILE A 247 19.90 2.32 -0.44
N ALA A 248 20.47 3.21 0.37
CA ALA A 248 21.78 3.80 0.11
C ALA A 248 22.89 2.74 0.06
N SER A 249 22.76 1.63 0.81
CA SER A 249 23.74 0.54 0.78
C SER A 249 23.79 -0.23 -0.55
N LEU A 250 22.81 -0.07 -1.45
CA LEU A 250 22.87 -0.61 -2.81
C LEU A 250 23.85 0.16 -3.71
N ASN A 251 24.40 1.28 -3.23
CA ASN A 251 25.26 2.19 -3.98
C ASN A 251 24.64 2.68 -5.30
N PRO A 252 23.42 3.27 -5.26
CA PRO A 252 22.73 3.65 -6.47
C PRO A 252 23.44 4.79 -7.21
N LEU A 253 23.47 4.71 -8.54
CA LEU A 253 23.84 5.84 -9.39
C LEU A 253 22.89 7.01 -9.18
N CYS A 254 21.59 6.70 -9.15
CA CYS A 254 20.51 7.60 -8.79
C CYS A 254 19.28 6.79 -8.35
N THR A 255 18.29 7.47 -7.77
CA THR A 255 17.05 6.84 -7.31
C THR A 255 15.84 7.57 -7.88
N PHE A 256 14.94 6.85 -8.53
CA PHE A 256 13.63 7.35 -8.98
C PHE A 256 12.53 6.84 -8.08
N ARG A 257 11.75 7.75 -7.49
CA ARG A 257 10.68 7.47 -6.53
C ARG A 257 9.32 7.71 -7.18
N TYR A 258 8.55 6.66 -7.37
CA TYR A 258 7.21 6.72 -8.00
C TYR A 258 6.12 6.56 -6.95
N SER A 259 5.24 7.54 -6.80
CA SER A 259 4.10 7.50 -5.88
C SER A 259 2.93 8.36 -6.35
N ALA A 260 1.75 8.13 -5.75
CA ALA A 260 0.60 9.03 -5.81
C ALA A 260 0.47 9.88 -4.52
N THR A 261 1.16 9.48 -3.45
CA THR A 261 1.03 10.07 -2.11
C THR A 261 2.41 10.22 -1.48
N LEU A 262 3.10 11.29 -1.83
CA LEU A 262 4.45 11.56 -1.35
C LEU A 262 4.42 12.38 -0.05
N ASN A 263 5.20 11.94 0.93
CA ASN A 263 5.44 12.67 2.17
C ASN A 263 6.71 13.54 2.09
N GLU A 264 7.64 13.19 1.21
CA GLU A 264 8.92 13.88 1.01
C GLU A 264 9.14 14.08 -0.49
N ASP A 265 9.45 15.31 -0.89
CA ASP A 265 9.79 15.65 -2.28
C ASP A 265 11.31 15.72 -2.45
N PHE A 266 11.82 14.95 -3.40
CA PHE A 266 13.22 14.98 -3.82
C PHE A 266 13.28 15.36 -5.30
N ASN A 267 13.81 16.53 -5.63
CA ASN A 267 14.00 16.98 -7.03
C ASN A 267 12.85 16.53 -7.95
N LYS A 268 11.61 16.95 -7.65
CA LYS A 268 10.41 16.49 -8.36
C LYS A 268 10.52 16.78 -9.86
N LEU A 269 10.40 15.76 -10.69
CA LEU A 269 10.53 15.84 -12.15
C LEU A 269 9.19 15.94 -12.87
N TYR A 270 8.17 15.28 -12.33
CA TYR A 270 6.85 15.19 -12.95
C TYR A 270 5.76 15.13 -11.90
N LYS A 271 4.62 15.76 -12.20
CA LYS A 271 3.44 15.74 -11.33
C LYS A 271 2.18 15.50 -12.15
N LEU A 272 1.41 14.49 -11.77
CA LEU A 272 0.06 14.23 -12.23
C LEU A 272 -0.79 13.86 -11.00
N ASP A 273 -1.32 14.86 -10.33
CA ASP A 273 -2.11 14.65 -9.12
C ASP A 273 -3.53 14.16 -9.43
N SER A 274 -4.30 13.88 -8.37
CA SER A 274 -5.66 13.34 -8.49
C SER A 274 -6.62 14.28 -9.24
N ARG A 275 -6.45 15.58 -9.10
CA ARG A 275 -7.25 16.58 -9.79
C ARG A 275 -6.94 16.59 -11.28
N ASP A 276 -5.66 16.70 -11.65
CA ASP A 276 -5.22 16.69 -13.04
C ASP A 276 -5.61 15.38 -13.74
N ALA A 277 -5.44 14.24 -13.05
CA ALA A 277 -5.82 12.94 -13.58
C ALA A 277 -7.34 12.83 -13.83
N PHE A 278 -8.16 13.42 -12.94
CA PHE A 278 -9.60 13.47 -13.10
C PHE A 278 -10.03 14.42 -14.24
N GLU A 279 -9.49 15.63 -14.30
CA GLU A 279 -9.78 16.61 -15.36
C GLU A 279 -9.40 16.08 -16.74
N ARG A 280 -8.28 15.35 -16.86
CA ARG A 280 -7.84 14.67 -18.08
C ARG A 280 -8.60 13.36 -18.36
N LYS A 281 -9.55 12.95 -17.51
CA LYS A 281 -10.35 11.70 -17.62
C LYS A 281 -9.50 10.42 -17.66
N LEU A 282 -8.37 10.44 -16.97
CA LEU A 282 -7.46 9.29 -16.87
C LEU A 282 -7.89 8.33 -15.77
N VAL A 283 -8.57 8.81 -14.75
CA VAL A 283 -9.07 8.03 -13.61
C VAL A 283 -10.58 8.12 -13.51
N LYS A 284 -11.18 7.16 -12.81
CA LYS A 284 -12.62 7.18 -12.52
C LYS A 284 -12.91 8.19 -11.41
N GLN A 285 -14.11 8.76 -11.47
CA GLN A 285 -14.61 9.55 -10.36
C GLN A 285 -14.74 8.69 -9.11
N ILE A 286 -14.27 9.21 -7.98
CA ILE A 286 -14.49 8.61 -6.66
C ILE A 286 -15.72 9.29 -6.07
N GLU A 287 -16.75 8.49 -5.79
CA GLU A 287 -17.93 8.91 -5.08
C GLU A 287 -17.85 8.35 -3.66
N VAL A 288 -17.90 9.23 -2.66
CA VAL A 288 -17.87 8.84 -1.25
C VAL A 288 -19.26 8.94 -0.70
N ALA A 289 -19.85 7.79 -0.34
CA ALA A 289 -21.07 7.74 0.45
C ALA A 289 -20.71 7.58 1.93
N SER A 290 -21.08 8.55 2.74
CA SER A 290 -20.95 8.49 4.19
C SER A 290 -22.29 8.18 4.84
N LEU A 291 -22.25 7.39 5.91
CA LEU A 291 -23.40 7.23 6.81
C LEU A 291 -23.23 8.25 7.94
N GLU A 292 -24.12 9.22 7.99
CA GLU A 292 -24.20 10.14 9.12
C GLU A 292 -25.27 9.63 10.09
N ILE A 293 -24.89 9.55 11.35
CA ILE A 293 -25.85 9.27 12.42
C ILE A 293 -26.40 10.62 12.85
N LYS A 294 -27.62 10.91 12.40
CA LYS A 294 -28.37 12.08 12.91
C LYS A 294 -28.65 11.80 14.38
N ASP A 295 -28.28 12.70 15.25
CA ASP A 295 -28.62 12.81 16.68
C ASP A 295 -27.68 12.22 17.74
N ASN A 296 -26.49 11.68 17.41
CA ASN A 296 -25.58 11.17 18.45
C ASN A 296 -24.41 12.09 18.82
N HIS A 297 -24.29 13.27 18.21
CA HIS A 297 -23.24 14.24 18.60
C HIS A 297 -23.50 14.93 19.95
N ASN A 298 -24.68 14.76 20.53
CA ASN A 298 -25.13 15.44 21.76
C ASN A 298 -25.28 14.52 22.97
N GLN A 299 -24.82 13.26 22.93
CA GLN A 299 -24.86 12.37 24.10
C GLN A 299 -23.44 12.08 24.61
N ALA A 300 -23.30 12.13 25.94
CA ALA A 300 -22.07 11.72 26.61
C ALA A 300 -21.85 10.21 26.43
N TYR A 301 -20.67 9.82 25.94
CA TYR A 301 -20.30 8.41 25.97
C TYR A 301 -19.76 8.02 27.33
N ILE A 302 -20.38 7.05 27.99
CA ILE A 302 -19.92 6.50 29.26
C ILE A 302 -20.11 4.99 29.22
N LYS A 303 -19.02 4.23 29.46
CA LYS A 303 -19.04 2.78 29.55
C LYS A 303 -18.45 2.30 30.86
N LEU A 304 -19.14 1.41 31.57
CA LEU A 304 -18.63 0.78 32.77
C LEU A 304 -17.76 -0.44 32.40
N LEU A 305 -16.48 -0.41 32.78
CA LEU A 305 -15.51 -1.48 32.47
C LEU A 305 -15.31 -2.45 33.64
N SER A 306 -15.25 -1.96 34.85
CA SER A 306 -15.08 -2.79 36.04
C SER A 306 -15.43 -2.01 37.30
N VAL A 307 -15.84 -2.72 38.35
CA VAL A 307 -16.01 -2.18 39.72
C VAL A 307 -14.98 -2.83 40.61
N ASP A 308 -14.37 -2.06 41.52
CA ASP A 308 -13.39 -2.51 42.52
C ASP A 308 -13.88 -2.13 43.91
N ASN A 309 -14.23 -3.14 44.70
CA ASN A 309 -14.70 -3.03 46.08
C ASN A 309 -13.64 -3.47 47.13
N ASN A 310 -12.42 -3.79 46.70
CA ASN A 310 -11.37 -4.27 47.60
C ASN A 310 -10.84 -3.17 48.53
N LYS A 311 -11.16 -1.89 48.24
CA LYS A 311 -10.75 -0.73 49.04
C LYS A 311 -11.93 0.21 49.22
N SER A 312 -11.92 0.93 50.36
CA SER A 312 -12.87 2.03 50.60
C SER A 312 -12.22 3.36 50.20
N PRO A 313 -12.88 4.25 49.44
CA PRO A 313 -14.20 4.08 48.85
C PRO A 313 -14.21 3.12 47.66
N ILE A 314 -15.35 2.51 47.36
CA ILE A 314 -15.59 1.72 46.16
C ILE A 314 -15.26 2.59 44.93
N THR A 315 -14.60 2.00 43.94
CA THR A 315 -14.23 2.68 42.70
C THR A 315 -14.70 1.88 41.48
N ALA A 316 -14.97 2.61 40.40
CA ALA A 316 -15.26 2.01 39.11
C ALA A 316 -14.25 2.52 38.08
N LYS A 317 -13.91 1.65 37.12
CA LYS A 317 -13.24 2.08 35.87
C LYS A 317 -14.28 2.28 34.81
N ILE A 318 -14.31 3.49 34.27
CA ILE A 318 -15.21 3.84 33.18
C ILE A 318 -14.41 4.37 31.99
N GLU A 319 -14.99 4.30 30.84
CA GLU A 319 -14.44 4.84 29.60
C GLU A 319 -15.31 6.02 29.16
N ILE A 320 -14.69 7.17 28.93
CA ILE A 320 -15.34 8.41 28.48
C ILE A 320 -14.56 9.07 27.35
N ASP A 321 -15.21 9.95 26.60
CA ASP A 321 -14.52 10.82 25.65
C ASP A 321 -14.07 12.10 26.36
N ALA A 322 -12.78 12.26 26.57
CA ALA A 322 -12.19 13.41 27.26
C ALA A 322 -11.50 14.38 26.26
N GLN A 323 -11.13 15.54 26.77
CA GLN A 323 -10.27 16.49 26.05
C GLN A 323 -9.10 16.95 26.91
N THR A 324 -8.00 17.31 26.27
CA THR A 324 -6.85 17.91 26.94
C THR A 324 -7.12 19.40 27.26
N LYS A 325 -6.32 20.01 28.11
CA LYS A 325 -6.36 21.46 28.38
C LYS A 325 -6.19 22.32 27.11
N THR A 326 -5.64 21.75 26.05
CA THR A 326 -5.47 22.40 24.74
C THR A 326 -6.62 22.13 23.78
N GLY A 327 -7.71 21.49 24.24
CA GLY A 327 -8.90 21.18 23.41
C GLY A 327 -8.75 19.95 22.51
N LYS A 328 -7.63 19.20 22.56
CA LYS A 328 -7.45 17.99 21.75
C LYS A 328 -8.29 16.86 22.33
N LEU A 329 -9.17 16.28 21.51
CA LEU A 329 -9.99 15.12 21.86
C LEU A 329 -9.13 13.89 22.20
N GLN A 330 -9.50 13.22 23.30
CA GLN A 330 -9.01 11.92 23.72
C GLN A 330 -10.19 10.95 23.78
N PRO A 331 -10.57 10.33 22.67
CA PRO A 331 -11.69 9.41 22.63
C PRO A 331 -11.38 8.15 23.45
N ARG A 332 -12.40 7.63 24.11
CA ARG A 332 -12.34 6.36 24.86
C ARG A 332 -11.25 6.32 25.93
N LYS A 333 -11.08 7.42 26.65
CA LYS A 333 -10.14 7.48 27.77
C LYS A 333 -10.70 6.74 28.99
N THR A 334 -9.95 5.76 29.48
CA THR A 334 -10.28 5.08 30.72
C THR A 334 -9.89 5.96 31.95
N ILE A 335 -10.83 6.16 32.82
CA ILE A 335 -10.64 6.86 34.10
C ILE A 335 -11.16 6.02 35.25
N THR A 336 -10.62 6.25 36.44
CA THR A 336 -11.15 5.66 37.70
C THR A 336 -12.00 6.71 38.41
N VAL A 337 -13.22 6.34 38.76
CA VAL A 337 -14.23 7.19 39.39
C VAL A 337 -14.67 6.60 40.73
N LYS A 338 -15.22 7.45 41.59
CA LYS A 338 -15.86 7.12 42.86
C LYS A 338 -17.16 7.88 42.99
N ALA A 339 -18.00 7.55 43.95
CA ALA A 339 -19.17 8.35 44.26
C ALA A 339 -18.79 9.83 44.47
N GLY A 340 -19.58 10.75 43.92
CA GLY A 340 -19.32 12.17 43.86
C GLY A 340 -18.35 12.66 42.78
N THR A 341 -17.87 11.78 41.90
CA THR A 341 -17.04 12.20 40.74
C THR A 341 -17.89 12.89 39.68
N ASP A 342 -17.54 14.16 39.34
CA ASP A 342 -18.17 14.89 38.24
C ASP A 342 -17.49 14.57 36.91
N LEU A 343 -18.24 14.00 35.96
CA LEU A 343 -17.72 13.63 34.66
C LEU A 343 -17.48 14.83 33.72
N PHE A 344 -18.13 15.98 33.97
CA PHE A 344 -17.79 17.21 33.28
C PHE A 344 -16.33 17.62 33.57
N GLU A 345 -15.92 17.65 34.85
CA GLU A 345 -14.53 17.93 35.19
C GLU A 345 -13.57 16.82 34.68
N ALA A 346 -13.94 15.55 34.86
CA ALA A 346 -13.13 14.40 34.45
C ALA A 346 -12.92 14.31 32.96
N SER A 347 -13.86 14.80 32.15
CA SER A 347 -13.75 14.86 30.66
C SER A 347 -12.88 16.03 30.18
N GLY A 348 -12.47 16.94 31.06
CA GLY A 348 -11.73 18.15 30.73
C GLY A 348 -12.64 19.32 30.33
N GLY A 349 -13.86 19.37 30.85
CA GLY A 349 -14.83 20.46 30.67
C GLY A 349 -15.65 20.32 29.37
N ARG A 350 -16.02 19.12 28.99
CA ARG A 350 -16.92 18.90 27.83
C ARG A 350 -18.38 19.01 28.26
N ASP A 351 -19.11 19.94 27.66
CA ASP A 351 -20.54 20.25 27.98
C ASP A 351 -21.45 19.02 27.89
N LEU A 352 -21.07 18.02 27.08
CA LEU A 352 -21.82 16.75 26.95
C LEU A 352 -21.96 15.97 28.25
N TYR A 353 -21.00 16.17 29.17
CA TYR A 353 -21.00 15.50 30.49
C TYR A 353 -21.60 16.33 31.60
N GLU A 354 -22.19 17.49 31.30
CA GLU A 354 -22.87 18.30 32.28
C GLU A 354 -24.06 17.54 32.91
N GLY A 355 -24.09 17.48 34.24
CA GLY A 355 -25.10 16.73 35.00
C GLY A 355 -24.79 15.25 35.21
N TYR A 356 -23.66 14.72 34.68
CA TYR A 356 -23.22 13.36 34.96
C TYR A 356 -22.28 13.32 36.17
N MET A 357 -22.84 13.38 37.35
CA MET A 357 -22.15 13.18 38.62
C MET A 357 -22.45 11.78 39.14
N ILE A 358 -21.43 10.96 39.39
CA ILE A 358 -21.61 9.59 39.92
C ILE A 358 -22.27 9.68 41.30
N ASN A 359 -23.46 9.10 41.42
CA ASN A 359 -24.20 9.02 42.68
C ASN A 359 -23.73 7.80 43.48
N ASP A 360 -23.86 6.62 42.96
CA ASP A 360 -23.49 5.36 43.58
C ASP A 360 -22.79 4.39 42.62
N ILE A 361 -22.02 3.47 43.21
CA ILE A 361 -21.34 2.39 42.49
C ILE A 361 -21.73 1.08 43.16
N TYR A 362 -22.64 0.33 42.53
CA TYR A 362 -23.09 -0.94 43.02
C TYR A 362 -22.14 -2.07 42.62
N CYS A 363 -21.74 -2.91 43.60
CA CYS A 363 -20.65 -3.86 43.41
C CYS A 363 -21.01 -5.33 43.73
N GLU A 364 -22.29 -5.69 43.74
CA GLU A 364 -22.69 -7.11 43.88
C GLU A 364 -22.38 -7.86 42.58
N GLU A 365 -21.65 -9.00 42.72
CA GLU A 365 -21.17 -9.78 41.61
C GLU A 365 -22.31 -10.23 40.70
N GLY A 366 -22.23 -9.85 39.41
CA GLY A 366 -23.24 -10.12 38.37
C GLY A 366 -24.37 -9.08 38.29
N SER A 367 -24.32 -8.03 39.12
CA SER A 367 -25.30 -6.92 39.12
C SER A 367 -24.62 -5.57 39.28
N GLU A 368 -23.37 -5.45 38.89
CA GLU A 368 -22.58 -4.24 39.02
C GLU A 368 -23.11 -3.14 38.10
N TYR A 369 -23.31 -1.94 38.66
CA TYR A 369 -23.72 -0.77 37.89
C TYR A 369 -23.22 0.54 38.53
N ILE A 370 -23.31 1.60 37.74
CA ILE A 370 -23.17 3.00 38.25
C ILE A 370 -24.46 3.76 37.91
N ASP A 371 -24.82 4.70 38.78
CA ASP A 371 -25.91 5.65 38.59
C ASP A 371 -25.47 7.09 38.78
N PHE A 372 -26.34 8.05 38.49
CA PHE A 372 -26.00 9.48 38.49
C PHE A 372 -26.99 10.29 39.35
N THR A 373 -26.48 11.36 39.96
CA THR A 373 -27.27 12.20 40.88
C THR A 373 -28.42 12.95 40.20
N SER A 374 -28.20 13.39 38.94
CA SER A 374 -29.14 14.28 38.24
C SER A 374 -29.72 13.67 36.96
N ARG A 375 -29.52 12.37 36.75
CA ARG A 375 -30.02 11.64 35.60
C ARG A 375 -30.50 10.26 36.01
N ASP A 376 -31.52 9.79 35.32
CA ASP A 376 -32.12 8.46 35.58
C ASP A 376 -31.36 7.32 34.88
N ASP A 377 -30.22 7.62 34.27
CA ASP A 377 -29.39 6.64 33.56
C ASP A 377 -28.70 5.69 34.54
N ILE A 378 -28.84 4.40 34.33
CA ILE A 378 -28.09 3.33 35.01
C ILE A 378 -27.24 2.62 33.99
N ILE A 379 -25.95 2.44 34.27
CA ILE A 379 -25.01 1.78 33.37
C ILE A 379 -24.50 0.51 34.04
N GLU A 380 -24.92 -0.64 33.51
CA GLU A 380 -24.47 -1.94 33.97
C GLU A 380 -23.06 -2.28 33.49
N LEU A 381 -22.43 -3.27 34.10
CA LEU A 381 -21.07 -3.74 33.72
C LEU A 381 -21.03 -4.11 32.23
N ASN A 382 -20.05 -3.58 31.53
CA ASN A 382 -19.83 -3.68 30.06
C ASN A 382 -20.89 -2.99 29.20
N GLN A 383 -21.90 -2.34 29.76
CA GLN A 383 -22.83 -1.49 29.00
C GLN A 383 -22.27 -0.08 28.82
N ALA A 384 -22.76 0.60 27.76
CA ALA A 384 -22.43 1.99 27.46
C ALA A 384 -23.68 2.78 27.10
N ILE A 385 -23.71 4.05 27.52
CA ILE A 385 -24.65 5.05 27.01
C ILE A 385 -23.93 5.97 26.01
N GLY A 386 -24.70 6.60 25.09
CA GLY A 386 -24.11 7.46 24.06
C GLY A 386 -23.25 6.71 23.03
N GLU A 387 -23.24 5.40 23.06
CA GLU A 387 -22.59 4.58 22.03
C GLU A 387 -23.52 4.39 20.85
N VAL A 388 -23.06 4.80 19.67
CA VAL A 388 -23.55 4.18 18.47
C VAL A 388 -23.06 2.75 18.51
N ASP A 389 -23.94 1.80 18.51
CA ASP A 389 -23.59 0.38 18.37
C ASP A 389 -22.72 0.24 17.12
N GLN A 390 -21.41 0.08 17.34
CA GLN A 390 -20.42 -0.05 16.27
C GLN A 390 -20.76 -1.19 15.33
N ASP A 391 -21.42 -2.23 15.84
CA ASP A 391 -21.82 -3.38 15.05
C ASP A 391 -23.02 -3.03 14.16
N THR A 392 -23.98 -2.29 14.68
CA THR A 392 -25.10 -1.74 13.88
C THR A 392 -24.58 -0.80 12.79
N TYR A 393 -23.66 0.10 13.10
CA TYR A 393 -23.05 0.99 12.12
C TYR A 393 -22.31 0.23 11.01
N LYS A 394 -21.46 -0.72 11.37
CA LYS A 394 -20.72 -1.57 10.42
C LYS A 394 -21.67 -2.43 9.57
N ARG A 395 -22.73 -2.94 10.16
CA ARG A 395 -23.77 -3.70 9.44
C ARG A 395 -24.51 -2.81 8.43
N LEU A 396 -24.81 -1.57 8.78
CA LEU A 396 -25.42 -0.59 7.85
C LEU A 396 -24.45 -0.28 6.69
N GLN A 397 -23.14 -0.16 6.94
CA GLN A 397 -22.15 -0.01 5.88
C GLN A 397 -22.12 -1.22 4.94
N VAL A 398 -22.19 -2.45 5.48
CA VAL A 398 -22.32 -3.68 4.67
C VAL A 398 -23.58 -3.62 3.82
N SER A 399 -24.72 -3.28 4.42
CA SER A 399 -26.01 -3.18 3.71
C SER A 399 -25.98 -2.16 2.57
N ALA A 400 -25.43 -0.96 2.81
CA ALA A 400 -25.30 0.09 1.81
C ALA A 400 -24.34 -0.33 0.67
N THR A 401 -23.24 -1.01 1.00
CA THR A 401 -22.30 -1.52 -0.01
C THR A 401 -22.95 -2.58 -0.89
N VAL A 402 -23.72 -3.48 -0.31
CA VAL A 402 -24.48 -4.50 -1.07
C VAL A 402 -25.52 -3.85 -1.97
N GLU A 403 -26.24 -2.84 -1.48
CA GLU A 403 -27.23 -2.12 -2.29
C GLU A 403 -26.56 -1.42 -3.48
N GLU A 404 -25.45 -0.72 -3.27
CA GLU A 404 -24.70 -0.05 -4.33
C GLU A 404 -24.12 -1.04 -5.36
N HIS A 405 -23.67 -2.21 -4.91
CA HIS A 405 -23.24 -3.30 -5.77
C HIS A 405 -24.35 -3.74 -6.73
N LEU A 406 -25.52 -4.03 -6.19
CA LEU A 406 -26.69 -4.47 -6.96
C LEU A 406 -27.22 -3.37 -7.89
N GLU A 407 -27.20 -2.09 -7.46
CA GLU A 407 -27.56 -0.96 -8.32
C GLU A 407 -26.59 -0.83 -9.52
N LYS A 408 -25.30 -1.00 -9.30
CA LYS A 408 -24.29 -1.00 -10.40
C LYS A 408 -24.52 -2.16 -11.36
N GLU A 409 -24.78 -3.37 -10.85
CA GLU A 409 -25.12 -4.52 -11.68
C GLU A 409 -26.38 -4.25 -12.52
N LEU A 410 -27.43 -3.68 -11.89
CA LEU A 410 -28.67 -3.33 -12.58
C LEU A 410 -28.45 -2.25 -13.67
N LYS A 411 -27.61 -1.24 -13.41
CA LYS A 411 -27.22 -0.23 -14.42
C LYS A 411 -26.52 -0.88 -15.61
N PHE A 412 -25.59 -1.80 -15.38
CA PHE A 412 -24.90 -2.52 -16.47
C PHE A 412 -25.85 -3.46 -17.20
N TYR A 413 -26.72 -4.16 -16.49
CA TYR A 413 -27.74 -5.00 -17.08
C TYR A 413 -28.64 -4.19 -18.02
N ARG A 414 -29.25 -3.10 -17.58
CA ARG A 414 -30.11 -2.22 -18.39
C ARG A 414 -29.40 -1.65 -19.61
N LYS A 415 -28.13 -1.26 -19.48
CA LYS A 415 -27.33 -0.70 -20.59
C LYS A 415 -26.99 -1.74 -21.65
N ILE A 416 -26.96 -3.01 -21.30
CA ILE A 416 -26.60 -4.11 -22.22
C ILE A 416 -27.85 -4.71 -22.89
N THR A 417 -29.00 -4.66 -22.22
CA THR A 417 -30.23 -5.32 -22.66
C THR A 417 -31.11 -4.48 -23.59
N THR A 418 -30.74 -3.26 -23.95
CA THR A 418 -31.44 -2.52 -25.01
C THR A 418 -31.34 -3.29 -26.33
N GLY A 419 -32.34 -4.13 -26.62
CA GLY A 419 -32.40 -4.95 -27.84
C GLY A 419 -32.15 -6.47 -27.68
N VAL A 420 -32.04 -6.98 -26.45
CA VAL A 420 -31.86 -8.42 -26.13
C VAL A 420 -32.99 -8.88 -25.22
N ASP A 421 -33.42 -10.14 -25.34
CA ASP A 421 -34.44 -10.76 -24.48
C ASP A 421 -34.04 -10.66 -23.01
N PRO A 422 -34.84 -9.99 -22.16
CA PRO A 422 -34.52 -9.79 -20.75
C PRO A 422 -34.42 -11.09 -19.92
N MET A 423 -34.95 -12.20 -20.46
CA MET A 423 -34.97 -13.50 -19.75
C MET A 423 -33.71 -14.36 -20.00
N ASP A 424 -32.83 -13.98 -20.92
CA ASP A 424 -31.61 -14.76 -21.24
C ASP A 424 -30.35 -14.17 -20.56
N HIS A 425 -30.25 -14.34 -19.23
CA HIS A 425 -29.12 -13.87 -18.41
C HIS A 425 -27.77 -14.41 -18.86
N SER A 426 -27.72 -15.64 -19.36
CA SER A 426 -26.44 -16.26 -19.78
C SER A 426 -25.82 -15.53 -20.96
N LYS A 427 -26.64 -14.92 -21.81
CA LYS A 427 -26.17 -14.15 -22.99
C LYS A 427 -25.82 -12.70 -22.66
N VAL A 428 -26.45 -12.11 -21.65
CA VAL A 428 -26.30 -10.69 -21.34
C VAL A 428 -25.01 -10.40 -20.60
N LEU A 429 -24.69 -11.16 -19.58
CA LEU A 429 -23.45 -11.01 -18.80
C LEU A 429 -22.23 -11.57 -19.54
N SER A 430 -22.41 -12.63 -20.35
CA SER A 430 -21.31 -13.27 -21.08
C SER A 430 -20.80 -12.44 -22.26
N LYS A 431 -21.63 -11.62 -22.90
CA LYS A 431 -21.23 -10.87 -24.12
C LYS A 431 -20.19 -9.76 -23.89
N LYS A 432 -20.07 -9.19 -22.68
CA LYS A 432 -19.08 -8.12 -22.40
C LYS A 432 -18.15 -8.43 -21.23
N GLY A 433 -18.36 -9.50 -20.45
CA GLY A 433 -17.48 -9.93 -19.37
C GLY A 433 -17.29 -8.88 -18.25
N ILE A 434 -18.19 -7.88 -18.15
CA ILE A 434 -18.12 -6.85 -17.11
C ILE A 434 -18.72 -7.43 -15.82
N LYS A 435 -17.91 -7.51 -14.78
CA LYS A 435 -18.36 -7.90 -13.44
C LYS A 435 -18.23 -6.71 -12.51
N VAL A 436 -19.22 -6.53 -11.64
CA VAL A 436 -19.10 -5.61 -10.50
C VAL A 436 -18.38 -6.35 -9.38
N LEU A 437 -17.42 -5.70 -8.76
CA LEU A 437 -16.69 -6.24 -7.62
C LEU A 437 -16.81 -5.23 -6.47
N SER A 438 -17.07 -5.73 -5.27
CA SER A 438 -17.02 -4.95 -4.04
C SER A 438 -15.92 -5.49 -3.15
N LEU A 439 -15.14 -4.59 -2.55
CA LEU A 439 -14.06 -4.91 -1.64
C LEU A 439 -14.41 -4.41 -0.24
N PHE A 440 -14.35 -5.31 0.73
CA PHE A 440 -14.56 -4.99 2.13
C PHE A 440 -13.23 -5.04 2.88
N PHE A 441 -12.85 -3.92 3.51
CA PHE A 441 -11.72 -3.88 4.42
C PHE A 441 -12.19 -4.23 5.83
N ILE A 442 -11.66 -5.32 6.39
CA ILE A 442 -12.06 -5.87 7.68
C ILE A 442 -10.90 -5.74 8.65
N ASP A 443 -11.18 -5.21 9.84
CA ASP A 443 -10.20 -4.90 10.89
C ASP A 443 -9.48 -6.14 11.46
N LYS A 444 -10.22 -7.28 11.59
CA LYS A 444 -9.70 -8.53 12.15
C LYS A 444 -10.17 -9.73 11.35
N VAL A 445 -9.27 -10.67 11.07
CA VAL A 445 -9.60 -11.94 10.38
C VAL A 445 -10.72 -12.70 11.11
N ALA A 446 -10.74 -12.68 12.44
CA ALA A 446 -11.78 -13.32 13.25
C ALA A 446 -13.20 -12.79 12.97
N ASN A 447 -13.34 -11.55 12.51
CA ASN A 447 -14.63 -10.98 12.10
C ASN A 447 -15.15 -11.55 10.77
N TYR A 448 -14.26 -12.13 9.96
CA TYR A 448 -14.60 -12.81 8.71
C TYR A 448 -14.65 -14.32 8.89
N ARG A 449 -13.61 -14.90 9.50
CA ARG A 449 -13.45 -16.36 9.68
C ARG A 449 -12.82 -16.67 11.02
N GLY A 450 -13.49 -17.49 11.83
CA GLY A 450 -12.97 -18.05 13.07
C GLY A 450 -12.70 -19.54 12.94
N TYR A 451 -12.24 -20.16 14.05
CA TYR A 451 -12.03 -21.60 14.15
C TYR A 451 -12.54 -22.09 15.50
N THR A 452 -13.17 -23.25 15.53
CA THR A 452 -13.52 -23.94 16.78
C THR A 452 -12.24 -24.45 17.50
N LYS A 453 -12.39 -24.92 18.72
CA LYS A 453 -11.27 -25.56 19.47
C LYS A 453 -10.67 -26.75 18.72
N ASP A 454 -11.45 -27.41 17.87
CA ASP A 454 -11.06 -28.56 17.06
C ASP A 454 -10.53 -28.14 15.67
N GLY A 455 -10.29 -26.87 15.44
CA GLY A 455 -9.74 -26.34 14.18
C GLY A 455 -10.73 -26.27 13.01
N VAL A 456 -12.03 -26.50 13.26
CA VAL A 456 -13.05 -26.37 12.21
C VAL A 456 -13.34 -24.92 11.93
N PRO A 457 -13.32 -24.47 10.65
CA PRO A 457 -13.61 -23.08 10.30
C PRO A 457 -15.07 -22.74 10.60
N VAL A 458 -15.28 -21.60 11.24
CA VAL A 458 -16.59 -21.01 11.49
C VAL A 458 -16.67 -19.61 10.87
N GLN A 459 -17.87 -19.23 10.47
CA GLN A 459 -18.12 -17.94 9.87
C GLN A 459 -18.03 -16.82 10.92
N GLY A 460 -17.31 -15.74 10.59
CA GLY A 460 -17.25 -14.56 11.45
C GLY A 460 -18.50 -13.67 11.27
N LYS A 461 -18.69 -12.73 12.19
CA LYS A 461 -19.87 -11.87 12.21
C LYS A 461 -20.08 -11.06 10.93
N PHE A 462 -19.02 -10.55 10.30
CA PHE A 462 -19.15 -9.75 9.07
C PHE A 462 -19.56 -10.59 7.87
N ALA A 463 -19.09 -11.84 7.78
CA ALA A 463 -19.51 -12.75 6.73
C ALA A 463 -21.00 -13.09 6.89
N SER A 464 -21.46 -13.34 8.13
CA SER A 464 -22.89 -13.58 8.43
C SER A 464 -23.75 -12.36 8.11
N TRP A 465 -23.30 -11.15 8.46
CA TRP A 465 -24.02 -9.91 8.12
C TRP A 465 -24.11 -9.71 6.62
N PHE A 466 -23.00 -9.94 5.89
CA PHE A 466 -23.00 -9.84 4.44
C PHE A 466 -24.04 -10.75 3.81
N GLU A 467 -24.11 -12.03 4.18
CA GLU A 467 -25.10 -12.97 3.66
C GLU A 467 -26.53 -12.52 3.96
N GLN A 468 -26.80 -12.13 5.22
CA GLN A 468 -28.13 -11.67 5.62
C GLN A 468 -28.56 -10.42 4.85
N GLU A 469 -27.68 -9.42 4.75
CA GLU A 469 -28.00 -8.17 4.05
C GLU A 469 -28.07 -8.39 2.53
N PHE A 470 -27.26 -9.28 1.96
CA PHE A 470 -27.33 -9.64 0.55
C PHE A 470 -28.67 -10.30 0.21
N ILE A 471 -29.09 -11.31 0.97
CA ILE A 471 -30.38 -11.98 0.81
C ILE A 471 -31.55 -10.98 0.98
N LYS A 472 -31.47 -10.11 1.99
CA LYS A 472 -32.48 -9.07 2.25
C LYS A 472 -32.60 -8.11 1.06
N GLN A 473 -31.50 -7.66 0.49
CA GLN A 473 -31.50 -6.76 -0.66
C GLN A 473 -32.03 -7.47 -1.91
N LEU A 474 -31.61 -8.73 -2.17
CA LEU A 474 -32.10 -9.51 -3.30
C LEU A 474 -33.62 -9.71 -3.30
N LYS A 475 -34.26 -9.71 -2.13
CA LYS A 475 -35.72 -9.78 -2.02
C LYS A 475 -36.45 -8.52 -2.52
N LYS A 476 -35.73 -7.42 -2.82
CA LYS A 476 -36.34 -6.22 -3.40
C LYS A 476 -36.76 -6.48 -4.87
N PRO A 477 -38.02 -6.18 -5.28
CA PRO A 477 -38.49 -6.51 -6.63
C PRO A 477 -37.64 -5.97 -7.79
N LYS A 478 -36.95 -4.83 -7.57
CA LYS A 478 -36.11 -4.20 -8.58
C LYS A 478 -34.92 -5.07 -9.02
N TYR A 479 -34.44 -6.00 -8.17
CA TYR A 479 -33.31 -6.88 -8.45
C TYR A 479 -33.68 -8.26 -8.97
N ARG A 480 -35.00 -8.57 -9.09
CA ARG A 480 -35.47 -9.86 -9.61
C ARG A 480 -34.88 -10.19 -10.99
N VAL A 481 -34.69 -9.17 -11.81
CA VAL A 481 -34.13 -9.31 -13.16
C VAL A 481 -32.67 -9.75 -13.18
N LEU A 482 -31.90 -9.48 -12.11
CA LEU A 482 -30.49 -9.87 -12.01
C LEU A 482 -30.32 -11.35 -11.63
N TYR A 483 -31.21 -11.83 -10.77
CA TYR A 483 -31.14 -13.18 -10.17
C TYR A 483 -32.53 -13.86 -10.18
N PRO A 484 -33.09 -14.17 -11.36
CA PRO A 484 -34.44 -14.75 -11.45
C PRO A 484 -34.53 -16.08 -10.71
N SER A 485 -33.50 -16.93 -10.77
CA SER A 485 -33.45 -18.23 -10.07
C SER A 485 -33.62 -18.13 -8.54
N VAL A 486 -33.25 -16.99 -7.96
CA VAL A 486 -33.43 -16.73 -6.52
C VAL A 486 -34.90 -16.56 -6.15
N TRP A 487 -35.76 -16.19 -7.13
CA TRP A 487 -37.19 -15.95 -6.98
C TRP A 487 -38.04 -17.16 -7.40
N ASP A 488 -37.37 -18.12 -8.07
CA ASP A 488 -38.05 -19.35 -8.46
C ASP A 488 -38.31 -20.19 -7.21
N LYS A 489 -39.46 -20.82 -7.17
CA LYS A 489 -39.80 -21.75 -6.12
C LYS A 489 -39.25 -23.12 -6.51
N ASP A 490 -38.70 -23.85 -5.52
CA ASP A 490 -38.40 -25.26 -5.71
C ASP A 490 -39.68 -26.08 -5.98
N ASP A 491 -39.50 -27.35 -6.35
CA ASP A 491 -40.65 -28.28 -6.62
C ASP A 491 -41.56 -28.44 -5.41
N ALA A 492 -41.17 -28.02 -4.21
CA ALA A 492 -41.93 -27.99 -2.99
C ALA A 492 -42.60 -26.61 -2.73
N GLY A 493 -42.42 -25.64 -3.64
CA GLY A 493 -43.01 -24.29 -3.51
C GLY A 493 -42.28 -23.38 -2.55
N LYS A 494 -41.07 -23.74 -2.05
CA LYS A 494 -40.21 -22.88 -1.24
C LYS A 494 -39.27 -22.07 -2.12
N SER A 495 -39.07 -20.81 -1.75
CA SER A 495 -38.03 -20.00 -2.40
C SER A 495 -36.67 -20.63 -2.22
N ILE A 496 -35.82 -20.64 -3.26
CA ILE A 496 -34.45 -21.18 -3.24
C ILE A 496 -33.57 -20.40 -2.27
N ILE A 497 -33.93 -19.18 -1.92
CA ILE A 497 -33.36 -18.50 -0.74
C ILE A 497 -34.07 -19.06 0.49
N ASN A 498 -33.56 -20.13 1.05
CA ASN A 498 -33.99 -20.60 2.35
C ASN A 498 -33.63 -19.60 3.43
N GLU A 499 -34.59 -19.47 4.40
CA GLU A 499 -34.45 -18.71 5.63
C GLU A 499 -33.19 -18.99 6.41
#